data_71faeb55f68e7fd3e3efd8ddfbb4f38f
#
_entry.id   71faeb55f68e7fd3e3efd8ddfbb4f38f
#
_cell.length_a   1.000
_cell.length_b   1.000
_cell.length_c   1.000
_cell.angle_alpha   90.00
_cell.angle_beta   90.00
_cell.angle_gamma   90.00
#
_symmetry.space_group_name_H-M   'P 1'
#
loop_
_entity.id
_entity.type
_entity.pdbx_description
1 polymer ?
#
loop_
_entity_poly.entity_id
_entity_poly.type
_entity_poly.pdbx_seq_one_letter_code
_entity_poly.pdbx_strand_id
1 'polypeptide(L)'
;GEVGLANGGILFFDELPHFAPQILESLREPLEDYKINISRVNSKVTYETKFMFVAAMNPCPCGNLLSKNLECKCSELEIKRYKSKISAPVLDRIDLYLQMDEVSADDKSDVVSEAMQETVLRVFETQISRAQSELNGKLGDEEIAKFCVCDDEASGALDHATQRFSLSRRAINKTLKVARTIADIEGSRIIKKPHILEALSYRVKQEGA
;
A
#
# COMPACT_ATOMS: atom_id res chain seq x y z
N GLY A 1 12.28 -4.15 19.48
CA GLY A 1 12.95 -3.53 18.34
C GLY A 1 12.04 -2.50 17.69
N GLU A 2 12.52 -1.81 16.64
CA GLU A 2 11.85 -0.68 15.98
C GLU A 2 10.40 -0.99 15.56
N VAL A 3 10.17 -2.19 15.06
CA VAL A 3 8.82 -2.64 14.64
C VAL A 3 7.81 -2.65 15.80
N GLY A 4 8.24 -3.06 16.99
CA GLY A 4 7.37 -3.02 18.19
C GLY A 4 7.19 -1.60 18.73
N LEU A 5 8.20 -0.73 18.58
CA LEU A 5 8.13 0.68 18.99
C LEU A 5 7.21 1.50 18.07
N ALA A 6 7.08 1.09 16.81
CA ALA A 6 6.22 1.75 15.83
C ALA A 6 4.72 1.45 16.02
N ASN A 7 4.34 0.56 16.97
CA ASN A 7 2.93 0.21 17.20
C ASN A 7 2.08 1.46 17.47
N GLY A 8 0.98 1.62 16.75
CA GLY A 8 0.11 2.80 16.80
C GLY A 8 0.65 4.04 16.08
N GLY A 9 1.81 3.95 15.43
CA GLY A 9 2.47 5.04 14.72
C GLY A 9 2.82 4.71 13.27
N ILE A 10 3.97 5.23 12.81
CA ILE A 10 4.48 5.06 11.46
C ILE A 10 5.86 4.40 11.52
N LEU A 11 6.07 3.38 10.69
CA LEU A 11 7.37 2.79 10.44
C LEU A 11 7.82 3.21 9.03
N PHE A 12 8.83 4.08 8.96
CA PHE A 12 9.34 4.62 7.71
C PHE A 12 10.69 3.99 7.33
N PHE A 13 10.78 3.46 6.12
CA PHE A 13 12.01 2.94 5.53
C PHE A 13 12.40 3.81 4.34
N ASP A 14 13.49 4.52 4.48
CA ASP A 14 14.11 5.19 3.34
C ASP A 14 15.09 4.25 2.64
N GLU A 15 15.25 4.43 1.34
CA GLU A 15 16.13 3.60 0.50
C GLU A 15 15.88 2.07 0.68
N LEU A 16 14.61 1.66 0.62
CA LEU A 16 14.16 0.29 0.91
C LEU A 16 15.05 -0.83 0.34
N PRO A 17 15.57 -0.78 -0.92
CA PRO A 17 16.44 -1.82 -1.47
C PRO A 17 17.84 -1.92 -0.84
N HIS A 18 18.19 -0.99 0.07
CA HIS A 18 19.48 -1.01 0.76
C HIS A 18 19.45 -1.79 2.07
N PHE A 19 18.26 -2.15 2.56
CA PHE A 19 18.14 -3.03 3.72
C PHE A 19 18.50 -4.47 3.36
N ALA A 20 19.09 -5.18 4.32
CA ALA A 20 19.38 -6.60 4.15
C ALA A 20 18.09 -7.39 3.88
N PRO A 21 18.10 -8.35 2.94
CA PRO A 21 16.91 -9.13 2.59
C PRO A 21 16.22 -9.78 3.79
N GLN A 22 17.00 -10.25 4.78
CA GLN A 22 16.46 -10.85 5.99
C GLN A 22 15.61 -9.88 6.83
N ILE A 23 15.97 -8.58 6.84
CA ILE A 23 15.19 -7.53 7.52
C ILE A 23 13.87 -7.34 6.79
N LEU A 24 13.90 -7.24 5.46
CA LEU A 24 12.68 -7.08 4.65
C LEU A 24 11.76 -8.28 4.78
N GLU A 25 12.30 -9.50 4.75
CA GLU A 25 11.51 -10.72 4.94
C GLU A 25 10.88 -10.80 6.35
N SER A 26 11.56 -10.28 7.37
CA SER A 26 11.04 -10.27 8.75
C SER A 26 9.81 -9.34 8.92
N LEU A 27 9.60 -8.39 8.00
CA LEU A 27 8.41 -7.53 8.02
C LEU A 27 7.13 -8.23 7.57
N ARG A 28 7.22 -9.43 6.98
CA ARG A 28 6.05 -10.13 6.42
C ARG A 28 4.98 -10.45 7.46
N GLU A 29 5.37 -11.00 8.62
CA GLU A 29 4.45 -11.31 9.72
C GLU A 29 3.83 -10.02 10.31
N PRO A 30 4.62 -9.01 10.71
CA PRO A 30 4.06 -7.78 11.27
C PRO A 30 3.16 -6.98 10.31
N LEU A 31 3.41 -7.02 9.02
CA LEU A 31 2.58 -6.33 8.03
C LEU A 31 1.26 -7.07 7.72
N GLU A 32 1.21 -8.37 7.94
CA GLU A 32 0.03 -9.19 7.65
C GLU A 32 -0.81 -9.46 8.89
N ASP A 33 -0.15 -9.95 9.96
CA ASP A 33 -0.81 -10.42 11.17
C ASP A 33 -0.92 -9.34 12.26
N TYR A 34 -0.31 -8.18 12.02
CA TYR A 34 -0.21 -7.07 12.97
C TYR A 34 0.37 -7.45 14.33
N LYS A 35 1.23 -8.46 14.36
CA LYS A 35 1.91 -8.98 15.55
C LYS A 35 3.26 -9.59 15.21
N ILE A 36 4.13 -9.67 16.21
CA ILE A 36 5.38 -10.43 16.16
C ILE A 36 5.43 -11.37 17.37
N ASN A 37 5.74 -12.62 17.13
CA ASN A 37 5.95 -13.61 18.15
C ASN A 37 7.46 -13.83 18.37
N ILE A 38 7.94 -13.50 19.56
CA ILE A 38 9.34 -13.75 19.95
C ILE A 38 9.36 -14.92 20.93
N SER A 39 9.96 -16.03 20.48
CA SER A 39 10.18 -17.21 21.32
C SER A 39 11.61 -17.22 21.85
N ARG A 40 11.78 -17.26 23.16
CA ARG A 40 13.05 -17.50 23.87
C ARG A 40 12.93 -18.80 24.66
N VAL A 41 14.07 -19.33 25.09
CA VAL A 41 14.15 -20.65 25.79
C VAL A 41 13.08 -20.83 26.90
N ASN A 42 12.76 -19.75 27.64
CA ASN A 42 11.83 -19.80 28.77
C ASN A 42 10.64 -18.84 28.65
N SER A 43 10.41 -18.20 27.48
CA SER A 43 9.31 -17.26 27.33
C SER A 43 8.87 -17.11 25.87
N LYS A 44 7.56 -17.00 25.68
CA LYS A 44 6.96 -16.62 24.39
C LYS A 44 6.23 -15.30 24.61
N VAL A 45 6.64 -14.26 23.89
CA VAL A 45 6.06 -12.93 24.00
C VAL A 45 5.53 -12.51 22.65
N THR A 46 4.29 -12.04 22.61
CA THR A 46 3.67 -11.46 21.41
C THR A 46 3.63 -9.95 21.56
N TYR A 47 4.11 -9.24 20.54
CA TYR A 47 4.02 -7.79 20.46
C TYR A 47 3.05 -7.41 19.34
N GLU A 48 2.16 -6.47 19.60
CA GLU A 48 1.34 -5.86 18.55
C GLU A 48 2.19 -4.96 17.65
N THR A 49 1.83 -4.94 16.35
CA THR A 49 2.54 -4.19 15.31
C THR A 49 1.57 -3.47 14.37
N LYS A 50 0.55 -2.83 14.95
CA LYS A 50 -0.46 -2.04 14.21
C LYS A 50 0.10 -0.67 13.87
N PHE A 51 1.00 -0.59 12.91
CA PHE A 51 1.60 0.65 12.42
C PHE A 51 1.24 0.89 10.95
N MET A 52 1.41 2.12 10.47
CA MET A 52 1.44 2.43 9.06
C MET A 52 2.87 2.23 8.54
N PHE A 53 3.03 1.33 7.58
CA PHE A 53 4.31 1.13 6.90
C PHE A 53 4.43 2.10 5.73
N VAL A 54 5.50 2.89 5.73
CA VAL A 54 5.84 3.81 4.63
C VAL A 54 7.26 3.51 4.19
N ALA A 55 7.49 3.42 2.90
CA ALA A 55 8.82 3.21 2.36
C ALA A 55 9.06 4.08 1.14
N ALA A 56 10.29 4.53 0.98
CA ALA A 56 10.76 5.24 -0.20
C ALA A 56 11.88 4.46 -0.88
N MET A 57 11.93 4.54 -2.21
CA MET A 57 13.02 3.97 -3.00
C MET A 57 13.20 4.72 -4.31
N ASN A 58 14.42 4.74 -4.80
CA ASN A 58 14.72 5.24 -6.13
C ASN A 58 14.27 4.24 -7.21
N PRO A 59 13.99 4.68 -8.44
CA PRO A 59 13.57 3.79 -9.54
C PRO A 59 14.71 2.88 -10.06
N CYS A 60 15.98 3.25 -9.78
CA CYS A 60 17.19 2.52 -10.16
C CYS A 60 18.35 2.91 -9.24
N PRO A 61 19.54 2.23 -9.31
CA PRO A 61 20.70 2.57 -8.48
C PRO A 61 21.21 4.01 -8.60
N CYS A 62 21.13 4.62 -9.78
CA CYS A 62 21.57 6.02 -9.97
C CYS A 62 20.48 7.06 -9.71
N GLY A 63 19.22 6.64 -9.51
CA GLY A 63 18.07 7.52 -9.30
C GLY A 63 17.43 8.09 -10.57
N ASN A 64 18.11 8.09 -11.71
CA ASN A 64 17.73 8.89 -12.88
C ASN A 64 16.84 8.17 -13.91
N LEU A 65 16.36 6.94 -13.63
CA LEU A 65 15.59 6.15 -14.63
C LEU A 65 14.32 6.87 -15.10
N LEU A 66 13.72 7.68 -14.24
CA LEU A 66 12.48 8.42 -14.52
C LEU A 66 12.72 9.93 -14.63
N SER A 67 13.98 10.37 -14.55
CA SER A 67 14.32 11.80 -14.67
C SER A 67 14.09 12.30 -16.09
N LYS A 68 13.52 13.49 -16.20
CA LYS A 68 13.36 14.22 -17.47
C LYS A 68 14.61 14.97 -17.88
N ASN A 69 15.49 15.25 -16.90
CA ASN A 69 16.63 16.13 -17.07
C ASN A 69 17.99 15.42 -17.04
N LEU A 70 18.04 14.20 -16.48
CA LEU A 70 19.28 13.45 -16.30
C LEU A 70 19.15 12.06 -16.94
N GLU A 71 20.16 11.66 -17.69
CA GLU A 71 20.21 10.34 -18.32
C GLU A 71 20.53 9.24 -17.31
N CYS A 72 19.77 8.15 -17.34
CA CYS A 72 20.04 6.96 -16.55
C CYS A 72 21.24 6.21 -17.15
N LYS A 73 22.27 5.95 -16.32
CA LYS A 73 23.49 5.20 -16.73
C LYS A 73 23.45 3.72 -16.33
N CYS A 74 22.37 3.26 -15.71
CA CYS A 74 22.23 1.88 -15.27
C CYS A 74 21.88 0.97 -16.45
N SER A 75 22.53 -0.17 -16.52
CA SER A 75 22.11 -1.25 -17.42
C SER A 75 20.79 -1.88 -16.94
N GLU A 76 20.04 -2.51 -17.84
CA GLU A 76 18.82 -3.24 -17.50
C GLU A 76 19.03 -4.30 -16.41
N LEU A 77 20.19 -4.96 -16.45
CA LEU A 77 20.56 -5.98 -15.45
C LEU A 77 20.76 -5.37 -14.06
N GLU A 78 21.38 -4.19 -13.97
CA GLU A 78 21.54 -3.48 -12.71
C GLU A 78 20.21 -3.02 -12.14
N ILE A 79 19.33 -2.49 -12.99
CA ILE A 79 17.97 -2.10 -12.59
C ILE A 79 17.20 -3.32 -12.07
N LYS A 80 17.23 -4.43 -12.81
CA LYS A 80 16.57 -5.67 -12.42
C LYS A 80 17.11 -6.22 -11.08
N ARG A 81 18.41 -6.24 -10.91
CA ARG A 81 19.07 -6.64 -9.63
C ARG A 81 18.70 -5.74 -8.47
N TYR A 82 18.60 -4.44 -8.70
CA TYR A 82 18.22 -3.46 -7.69
C TYR A 82 16.77 -3.68 -7.24
N LYS A 83 15.83 -3.76 -8.19
CA LYS A 83 14.42 -4.01 -7.90
C LYS A 83 14.20 -5.38 -7.24
N SER A 84 14.93 -6.43 -7.64
CA SER A 84 14.79 -7.78 -7.09
C SER A 84 15.30 -7.96 -5.66
N LYS A 85 15.93 -6.95 -5.06
CA LYS A 85 16.29 -6.98 -3.64
C LYS A 85 15.07 -7.01 -2.73
N ILE A 86 13.94 -6.51 -3.21
CA ILE A 86 12.65 -6.57 -2.50
C ILE A 86 11.88 -7.75 -3.12
N SER A 87 11.60 -8.75 -2.30
CA SER A 87 10.90 -9.94 -2.77
C SER A 87 9.44 -9.66 -3.11
N ALA A 88 8.89 -10.42 -4.06
CA ALA A 88 7.47 -10.33 -4.41
C ALA A 88 6.53 -10.52 -3.19
N PRO A 89 6.80 -11.45 -2.24
CA PRO A 89 6.00 -11.57 -1.02
C PRO A 89 6.00 -10.32 -0.12
N VAL A 90 7.08 -9.56 -0.05
CA VAL A 90 7.13 -8.28 0.69
C VAL A 90 6.32 -7.23 -0.05
N LEU A 91 6.53 -7.10 -1.36
CA LEU A 91 5.77 -6.20 -2.22
C LEU A 91 4.26 -6.47 -2.15
N ASP A 92 3.84 -7.72 -2.13
CA ASP A 92 2.42 -8.09 -2.04
C ASP A 92 1.75 -7.63 -0.73
N ARG A 93 2.51 -7.24 0.28
CA ARG A 93 2.00 -6.71 1.55
C ARG A 93 1.83 -5.20 1.57
N ILE A 94 2.38 -4.51 0.60
CA ILE A 94 2.20 -3.07 0.42
C ILE A 94 0.88 -2.82 -0.33
N ASP A 95 0.06 -1.89 0.15
CA ASP A 95 -1.26 -1.63 -0.41
C ASP A 95 -1.24 -0.61 -1.54
N LEU A 96 -0.38 0.40 -1.44
CA LEU A 96 -0.31 1.53 -2.36
C LEU A 96 1.11 1.73 -2.87
N TYR A 97 1.25 1.85 -4.18
CA TYR A 97 2.50 2.20 -4.86
C TYR A 97 2.31 3.50 -5.61
N LEU A 98 3.14 4.47 -5.29
CA LEU A 98 3.13 5.78 -5.92
C LEU A 98 4.45 6.03 -6.62
N GLN A 99 4.37 6.43 -7.87
CA GLN A 99 5.52 6.98 -8.58
C GLN A 99 5.47 8.49 -8.41
N MET A 100 6.52 9.04 -7.81
CA MET A 100 6.66 10.49 -7.64
C MET A 100 7.37 11.06 -8.86
N ASP A 101 6.79 12.11 -9.43
CA ASP A 101 7.43 12.88 -10.50
C ASP A 101 8.41 13.92 -9.93
N GLU A 102 9.35 14.37 -10.76
CA GLU A 102 10.23 15.48 -10.40
C GLU A 102 9.41 16.77 -10.26
N VAL A 103 9.63 17.47 -9.15
CA VAL A 103 8.99 18.78 -8.89
C VAL A 103 9.79 19.85 -9.63
N SER A 104 9.10 20.68 -10.42
CA SER A 104 9.66 21.87 -11.06
C SER A 104 9.67 23.06 -10.10
N ALA A 105 10.59 23.99 -10.31
CA ALA A 105 10.63 25.24 -9.53
C ALA A 105 9.36 26.08 -9.67
N ASP A 106 8.61 25.89 -10.75
CA ASP A 106 7.35 26.59 -11.04
C ASP A 106 6.11 25.87 -10.50
N ASP A 107 6.26 24.64 -9.97
CA ASP A 107 5.17 23.88 -9.40
C ASP A 107 4.69 24.55 -8.10
N LYS A 108 3.38 24.80 -8.04
CA LYS A 108 2.73 25.34 -6.85
C LYS A 108 2.05 24.23 -6.07
N SER A 109 2.06 24.35 -4.75
CA SER A 109 1.25 23.48 -3.91
C SER A 109 -0.23 23.80 -4.08
N ASP A 110 -1.00 22.82 -4.57
CA ASP A 110 -2.45 22.98 -4.75
C ASP A 110 -3.25 22.61 -3.51
N VAL A 111 -2.63 21.88 -2.57
CA VAL A 111 -3.30 21.37 -1.36
C VAL A 111 -2.46 21.69 -0.13
N VAL A 112 -3.11 22.21 0.90
CA VAL A 112 -2.52 22.51 2.20
C VAL A 112 -2.77 21.36 3.19
N SER A 113 -1.89 21.20 4.18
CA SER A 113 -1.97 20.11 5.17
C SER A 113 -3.28 20.08 5.94
N GLU A 114 -3.85 21.24 6.23
CA GLU A 114 -5.13 21.38 6.94
C GLU A 114 -6.28 20.74 6.15
N ALA A 115 -6.35 20.97 4.84
CA ALA A 115 -7.39 20.39 3.98
C ALA A 115 -7.25 18.86 3.86
N MET A 116 -6.00 18.35 3.84
CA MET A 116 -5.73 16.91 3.91
C MET A 116 -6.21 16.33 5.24
N GLN A 117 -5.91 16.99 6.35
CA GLN A 117 -6.31 16.57 7.68
C GLN A 117 -7.83 16.53 7.84
N GLU A 118 -8.55 17.55 7.38
CA GLU A 118 -10.02 17.58 7.38
C GLU A 118 -10.60 16.38 6.62
N THR A 119 -10.04 16.08 5.44
CA THR A 119 -10.45 14.92 4.64
C THR A 119 -10.24 13.61 5.39
N VAL A 120 -9.06 13.43 6.00
CA VAL A 120 -8.73 12.23 6.77
C VAL A 120 -9.69 12.07 7.96
N LEU A 121 -9.94 13.13 8.73
CA LEU A 121 -10.85 13.09 9.87
C LEU A 121 -12.28 12.74 9.45
N ARG A 122 -12.80 13.37 8.40
CA ARG A 122 -14.14 13.08 7.87
C ARG A 122 -14.29 11.62 7.44
N VAL A 123 -13.27 11.08 6.76
CA VAL A 123 -13.27 9.66 6.32
C VAL A 123 -13.15 8.73 7.51
N PHE A 124 -12.35 9.07 8.50
CA PHE A 124 -12.24 8.32 9.75
C PHE A 124 -13.57 8.25 10.50
N GLU A 125 -14.27 9.38 10.66
CA GLU A 125 -15.60 9.45 11.27
C GLU A 125 -16.62 8.62 10.48
N THR A 126 -16.55 8.63 9.14
CA THR A 126 -17.40 7.80 8.29
C THR A 126 -17.21 6.32 8.57
N GLN A 127 -15.97 5.87 8.74
CA GLN A 127 -15.67 4.47 9.05
C GLN A 127 -16.16 4.07 10.45
N ILE A 128 -15.98 4.94 11.46
CA ILE A 128 -16.50 4.71 12.81
C ILE A 128 -18.04 4.64 12.80
N SER A 129 -18.70 5.57 12.12
CA SER A 129 -20.18 5.61 12.05
C SER A 129 -20.78 4.37 11.39
N ARG A 130 -20.00 3.68 10.54
CA ARG A 130 -20.38 2.42 9.89
C ARG A 130 -20.34 1.21 10.84
N ALA A 131 -19.84 1.40 12.06
CA ALA A 131 -19.68 0.35 13.08
C ALA A 131 -18.89 -0.88 12.58
N GLN A 132 -17.87 -0.66 11.76
CA GLN A 132 -16.88 -1.67 11.39
C GLN A 132 -15.87 -1.89 12.52
N SER A 133 -15.30 -3.09 12.63
CA SER A 133 -14.41 -3.46 13.74
C SER A 133 -13.05 -2.76 13.68
N GLU A 134 -12.56 -2.51 12.46
CA GLU A 134 -11.25 -1.92 12.16
C GLU A 134 -11.37 -0.93 11.00
N LEU A 135 -10.36 -0.12 10.76
CA LEU A 135 -10.30 0.75 9.59
C LEU A 135 -10.28 -0.06 8.28
N ASN A 136 -10.73 0.55 7.18
CA ASN A 136 -10.87 -0.11 5.87
C ASN A 136 -9.65 -0.98 5.50
N GLY A 137 -8.43 -0.48 5.74
CA GLY A 137 -7.20 -1.21 5.42
C GLY A 137 -7.02 -2.52 6.19
N LYS A 138 -7.71 -2.69 7.32
CA LYS A 138 -7.57 -3.84 8.23
C LYS A 138 -8.79 -4.76 8.28
N LEU A 139 -9.81 -4.50 7.45
CA LEU A 139 -11.03 -5.33 7.40
C LEU A 139 -10.70 -6.79 7.07
N GLY A 140 -11.34 -7.72 7.78
CA GLY A 140 -11.33 -9.14 7.46
C GLY A 140 -12.24 -9.50 6.28
N ASP A 141 -12.19 -10.74 5.79
CA ASP A 141 -12.94 -11.17 4.62
C ASP A 141 -14.46 -10.98 4.75
N GLU A 142 -15.01 -11.25 5.93
CA GLU A 142 -16.46 -11.07 6.21
C GLU A 142 -16.87 -9.60 6.14
N GLU A 143 -16.04 -8.71 6.69
CA GLU A 143 -16.29 -7.27 6.67
C GLU A 143 -16.07 -6.65 5.29
N ILE A 144 -15.12 -7.16 4.50
CA ILE A 144 -14.95 -6.77 3.11
C ILE A 144 -16.24 -7.06 2.33
N ALA A 145 -16.80 -8.26 2.49
CA ALA A 145 -18.08 -8.62 1.84
C ALA A 145 -19.24 -7.71 2.28
N LYS A 146 -19.23 -7.24 3.53
CA LYS A 146 -20.30 -6.39 4.10
C LYS A 146 -20.16 -4.93 3.72
N PHE A 147 -18.95 -4.37 3.75
CA PHE A 147 -18.71 -2.92 3.65
C PHE A 147 -18.13 -2.48 2.31
N CYS A 148 -17.48 -3.39 1.54
CA CYS A 148 -16.91 -3.09 0.23
C CYS A 148 -17.88 -3.48 -0.90
N VAL A 149 -19.14 -3.05 -0.79
CA VAL A 149 -20.17 -3.35 -1.79
C VAL A 149 -19.92 -2.56 -3.06
N CYS A 150 -19.84 -3.26 -4.19
CA CYS A 150 -19.67 -2.69 -5.52
C CYS A 150 -21.03 -2.62 -6.26
N ASP A 151 -21.19 -1.63 -7.15
CA ASP A 151 -22.22 -1.72 -8.17
C ASP A 151 -21.81 -2.69 -9.30
N ASP A 152 -22.71 -2.93 -10.26
CA ASP A 152 -22.48 -3.88 -11.36
C ASP A 152 -21.30 -3.48 -12.24
N GLU A 153 -21.10 -2.17 -12.49
CA GLU A 153 -20.00 -1.68 -13.29
C GLU A 153 -18.64 -1.83 -12.57
N ALA A 154 -18.61 -1.58 -11.27
CA ALA A 154 -17.42 -1.77 -10.44
C ALA A 154 -17.05 -3.25 -10.36
N SER A 155 -18.03 -4.13 -10.16
CA SER A 155 -17.84 -5.58 -10.15
C SER A 155 -17.28 -6.08 -11.48
N GLY A 156 -17.87 -5.65 -12.60
CA GLY A 156 -17.38 -5.99 -13.94
C GLY A 156 -15.96 -5.48 -14.20
N ALA A 157 -15.61 -4.26 -13.73
CA ALA A 157 -14.26 -3.72 -13.86
C ALA A 157 -13.24 -4.53 -13.04
N LEU A 158 -13.60 -4.94 -11.82
CA LEU A 158 -12.74 -5.75 -10.96
C LEU A 158 -12.54 -7.17 -11.54
N ASP A 159 -13.60 -7.79 -12.08
CA ASP A 159 -13.53 -9.11 -12.71
C ASP A 159 -12.63 -9.07 -13.95
N HIS A 160 -12.80 -8.06 -14.80
CA HIS A 160 -11.95 -7.85 -15.96
C HIS A 160 -10.47 -7.66 -15.58
N ALA A 161 -10.19 -6.85 -14.56
CA ALA A 161 -8.84 -6.65 -14.05
C ALA A 161 -8.28 -7.95 -13.45
N THR A 162 -9.10 -8.72 -12.75
CA THR A 162 -8.72 -10.02 -12.17
C THR A 162 -8.28 -11.00 -13.24
N GLN A 163 -9.05 -11.11 -14.34
CA GLN A 163 -8.70 -11.98 -15.47
C GLN A 163 -7.44 -11.48 -16.20
N ARG A 164 -7.36 -10.19 -16.50
CA ARG A 164 -6.27 -9.60 -17.27
C ARG A 164 -4.92 -9.66 -16.55
N PHE A 165 -4.91 -9.42 -15.24
CA PHE A 165 -3.69 -9.33 -14.42
C PHE A 165 -3.50 -10.53 -13.50
N SER A 166 -4.32 -11.58 -13.62
CA SER A 166 -4.29 -12.78 -12.77
C SER A 166 -4.20 -12.44 -11.29
N LEU A 167 -5.06 -11.52 -10.83
CA LEU A 167 -5.03 -11.04 -9.45
C LEU A 167 -5.32 -12.17 -8.47
N SER A 168 -4.47 -12.31 -7.45
CA SER A 168 -4.74 -13.20 -6.32
C SER A 168 -5.91 -12.70 -5.47
N ARG A 169 -6.54 -13.59 -4.68
CA ARG A 169 -7.59 -13.19 -3.75
C ARG A 169 -7.14 -12.06 -2.80
N ARG A 170 -5.89 -12.12 -2.33
CA ARG A 170 -5.30 -11.06 -1.50
C ARG A 170 -5.25 -9.72 -2.27
N ALA A 171 -4.83 -9.73 -3.52
CA ALA A 171 -4.77 -8.55 -4.36
C ALA A 171 -6.17 -7.94 -4.59
N ILE A 172 -7.19 -8.79 -4.81
CA ILE A 172 -8.58 -8.37 -4.95
C ILE A 172 -9.06 -7.70 -3.65
N ASN A 173 -8.85 -8.35 -2.50
CA ASN A 173 -9.25 -7.80 -1.21
C ASN A 173 -8.57 -6.45 -0.91
N LYS A 174 -7.28 -6.31 -1.19
CA LYS A 174 -6.57 -5.02 -1.07
C LYS A 174 -7.15 -3.95 -1.99
N THR A 175 -7.42 -4.28 -3.24
CA THR A 175 -8.07 -3.36 -4.19
C THR A 175 -9.42 -2.89 -3.68
N LEU A 176 -10.24 -3.79 -3.14
CA LEU A 176 -11.55 -3.45 -2.56
C LEU A 176 -11.43 -2.53 -1.34
N LYS A 177 -10.46 -2.77 -0.43
CA LYS A 177 -10.21 -1.92 0.74
C LYS A 177 -9.79 -0.50 0.34
N VAL A 178 -8.91 -0.38 -0.65
CA VAL A 178 -8.48 0.91 -1.20
C VAL A 178 -9.66 1.60 -1.89
N ALA A 179 -10.39 0.90 -2.76
CA ALA A 179 -11.58 1.43 -3.44
C ALA A 179 -12.66 1.89 -2.45
N ARG A 180 -12.85 1.15 -1.33
CA ARG A 180 -13.77 1.58 -0.26
C ARG A 180 -13.31 2.91 0.37
N THR A 181 -12.02 3.08 0.60
CA THR A 181 -11.47 4.31 1.16
C THR A 181 -11.63 5.49 0.19
N ILE A 182 -11.39 5.28 -1.11
CA ILE A 182 -11.62 6.28 -2.14
C ILE A 182 -13.11 6.68 -2.18
N ALA A 183 -14.01 5.69 -2.15
CA ALA A 183 -15.44 5.94 -2.11
C ALA A 183 -15.88 6.69 -0.83
N ASP A 184 -15.23 6.45 0.32
CA ASP A 184 -15.46 7.21 1.55
C ASP A 184 -15.00 8.67 1.42
N ILE A 185 -13.87 8.91 0.74
CA ILE A 185 -13.37 10.26 0.43
C ILE A 185 -14.40 11.02 -0.42
N GLU A 186 -15.00 10.37 -1.40
CA GLU A 186 -16.04 10.96 -2.26
C GLU A 186 -17.44 11.01 -1.61
N GLY A 187 -17.62 10.44 -0.41
CA GLY A 187 -18.92 10.34 0.26
C GLY A 187 -19.89 9.35 -0.39
N SER A 188 -19.39 8.41 -1.19
CA SER A 188 -20.19 7.39 -1.86
C SER A 188 -20.49 6.21 -0.93
N ARG A 189 -21.76 5.78 -0.86
CA ARG A 189 -22.18 4.61 -0.05
C ARG A 189 -21.69 3.30 -0.63
N ILE A 190 -21.57 3.21 -1.95
CA ILE A 190 -21.15 2.00 -2.67
C ILE A 190 -19.89 2.29 -3.48
N ILE A 191 -19.12 1.26 -3.75
CA ILE A 191 -17.94 1.35 -4.61
C ILE A 191 -18.42 1.39 -6.06
N LYS A 192 -17.99 2.41 -6.80
CA LYS A 192 -18.26 2.60 -8.22
C LYS A 192 -17.03 2.27 -9.06
N LYS A 193 -17.24 2.08 -10.37
CA LYS A 193 -16.15 1.79 -11.32
C LYS A 193 -14.94 2.73 -11.23
N PRO A 194 -15.07 4.08 -11.12
CA PRO A 194 -13.91 4.95 -10.96
C PRO A 194 -13.07 4.62 -9.74
N HIS A 195 -13.69 4.28 -8.60
CA HIS A 195 -12.97 3.90 -7.37
C HIS A 195 -12.12 2.64 -7.57
N ILE A 196 -12.64 1.64 -8.29
CA ILE A 196 -11.89 0.42 -8.63
C ILE A 196 -10.72 0.74 -9.55
N LEU A 197 -10.94 1.55 -10.60
CA LEU A 197 -9.88 1.93 -11.54
C LEU A 197 -8.75 2.71 -10.86
N GLU A 198 -9.10 3.64 -9.97
CA GLU A 198 -8.14 4.38 -9.18
C GLU A 198 -7.38 3.45 -8.21
N ALA A 199 -8.09 2.59 -7.48
CA ALA A 199 -7.46 1.62 -6.59
C ALA A 199 -6.48 0.68 -7.32
N LEU A 200 -6.80 0.28 -8.54
CA LEU A 200 -5.92 -0.52 -9.40
C LEU A 200 -4.69 0.27 -9.87
N SER A 201 -4.77 1.59 -10.04
CA SER A 201 -3.63 2.40 -10.45
C SER A 201 -2.52 2.45 -9.40
N TYR A 202 -2.87 2.25 -8.12
CA TYR A 202 -1.92 2.16 -7.01
C TYR A 202 -1.28 0.77 -6.83
N ARG A 203 -1.65 -0.20 -7.65
CA ARG A 203 -1.02 -1.53 -7.60
C ARG A 203 0.28 -1.55 -8.37
N VAL A 204 1.23 -2.38 -7.91
CA VAL A 204 2.47 -2.63 -8.66
C VAL A 204 2.09 -3.13 -10.04
N LYS A 205 2.49 -2.40 -11.07
CA LYS A 205 2.52 -2.96 -12.42
C LYS A 205 3.64 -4.01 -12.41
N GLN A 206 3.27 -5.29 -12.42
CA GLN A 206 4.24 -6.32 -12.77
C GLN A 206 4.63 -6.06 -14.24
N GLU A 207 5.77 -5.40 -14.42
CA GLU A 207 6.38 -5.27 -15.73
C GLU A 207 6.83 -6.67 -16.15
N GLY A 208 6.13 -7.23 -17.11
CA GLY A 208 6.55 -8.41 -17.87
C GLY A 208 6.19 -9.76 -17.25
N ALA A 209 4.98 -10.24 -17.52
CA ALA A 209 4.74 -11.63 -17.81
C ALA A 209 4.66 -11.80 -19.34
#